data_a932e47fa3ecb30c0b436331070e538a
#
_entry.id   a932e47fa3ecb30c0b436331070e538a
#
_cell.length_a   1.000
_cell.length_b   1.000
_cell.length_c   1.000
_cell.angle_alpha   90.00
_cell.angle_beta   90.00
_cell.angle_gamma   90.00
#
_symmetry.space_group_name_H-M   'P 1'
#
loop_
_entity.id
_entity.type
_entity.pdbx_description
1 polymer ?
#
loop_
_entity_poly.entity_id
_entity_poly.type
_entity_poly.pdbx_seq_one_letter_code
_entity_poly.pdbx_strand_id
1 'polypeptide(L)'
;MKKLLVTGVLASTALFLLGGCGSSSAKLNAASSSEKTSDGKKTIDFWSFWGSGARKEVIEEIIDEYNQSQDKIQVNYKYQPWGDIWTKSLSAITAGNAPDVIVQDINSVAQRAEAQQATNLSKYVDEETSKDFYPQLWDTVEYKGDPYAIPFNTDTQVIFYNKKLFKEAGIAEKDLPTTWDELEKNAHQLDKKEFTRIGFYPLWNLGADVLALNADNGTSWFDQDDKIKIDTKNKVEALEWIQDWQDYYGKDTINKLEAEFGSGVSDPFISGLVAMRAQNINYYSSLMENAPEDFDFGVIPLPEKEKGSGHWSWGGGFVLEVPYGAKDPEASYDFIKYLSSPEVQEKFGEKSFDIMASKTANENLVKNEQLSDKGRMIYQMADENFKNTVITPVPLAAPDYTTLVNEQIDQILLGTKTPKEGLADAQKAVENLVKQNN
;
A
#
# COMPACT_ATOMS: atom_id res chain seq x y z
N MET A 1 -25.45 25.44 50.56
CA MET A 1 -26.68 25.05 51.25
C MET A 1 -27.38 23.95 50.48
N LYS A 2 -27.77 22.91 51.23
CA LYS A 2 -28.65 21.75 50.89
C LYS A 2 -28.03 20.72 49.94
N LYS A 3 -27.48 19.62 50.46
CA LYS A 3 -27.99 18.36 51.06
C LYS A 3 -28.68 17.47 50.01
N LEU A 4 -27.97 16.39 49.67
CA LEU A 4 -28.17 14.98 50.08
C LEU A 4 -29.55 14.37 49.72
N LEU A 5 -29.51 13.28 48.96
CA LEU A 5 -30.20 12.06 49.40
C LEU A 5 -29.62 10.83 48.68
N VAL A 6 -29.24 9.88 49.52
CA VAL A 6 -28.77 8.51 49.25
C VAL A 6 -29.99 7.59 49.42
N THR A 7 -30.12 6.58 48.59
CA THR A 7 -30.80 5.29 48.90
C THR A 7 -30.38 4.33 47.77
N GLY A 8 -29.78 3.19 47.91
CA GLY A 8 -29.89 2.17 48.94
C GLY A 8 -30.33 0.86 48.30
N VAL A 9 -29.34 -0.03 48.01
CA VAL A 9 -29.32 -1.49 48.18
C VAL A 9 -30.53 -2.33 47.72
N LEU A 10 -30.20 -3.37 46.90
CA LEU A 10 -30.61 -4.74 47.26
C LEU A 10 -29.79 -5.75 46.41
N ALA A 11 -29.00 -6.52 47.15
CA ALA A 11 -28.29 -7.72 46.69
C ALA A 11 -29.30 -8.87 46.58
N SER A 12 -29.14 -9.70 45.55
CA SER A 12 -29.75 -11.04 45.54
C SER A 12 -28.71 -12.05 45.07
N THR A 13 -28.18 -12.75 46.03
CA THR A 13 -27.35 -13.95 45.96
C THR A 13 -28.20 -15.12 45.49
N ALA A 14 -27.80 -15.84 44.45
CA ALA A 14 -28.31 -17.18 44.19
C ALA A 14 -27.10 -18.09 43.96
N LEU A 15 -26.83 -18.92 44.96
CA LEU A 15 -26.00 -20.13 44.89
C LEU A 15 -26.67 -21.13 43.94
N PHE A 16 -25.93 -21.72 43.02
CA PHE A 16 -26.21 -23.06 42.53
C PHE A 16 -24.94 -23.93 42.53
N LEU A 17 -25.16 -25.12 42.99
CA LEU A 17 -24.28 -26.15 43.47
C LEU A 17 -23.40 -26.79 42.37
N LEU A 18 -22.21 -27.18 42.81
CA LEU A 18 -21.29 -28.09 42.20
C LEU A 18 -21.92 -29.46 41.87
N GLY A 19 -21.61 -29.99 40.71
CA GLY A 19 -21.87 -31.39 40.39
C GLY A 19 -21.15 -31.85 39.14
N GLY A 20 -20.16 -32.71 39.29
CA GLY A 20 -19.80 -33.74 38.31
C GLY A 20 -18.55 -33.55 37.46
N CYS A 21 -17.43 -34.09 37.94
CA CYS A 21 -16.29 -34.52 37.14
C CYS A 21 -16.71 -35.54 36.07
N GLY A 22 -16.32 -35.27 34.83
CA GLY A 22 -16.36 -36.21 33.75
C GLY A 22 -15.30 -35.83 32.72
N SER A 23 -14.08 -36.37 32.86
CA SER A 23 -13.00 -36.28 31.88
C SER A 23 -13.39 -37.09 30.64
N SER A 24 -13.76 -36.38 29.57
CA SER A 24 -13.75 -36.94 28.24
C SER A 24 -12.97 -36.00 27.34
N SER A 25 -11.77 -36.44 26.96
CA SER A 25 -10.95 -35.89 25.89
C SER A 25 -11.74 -35.93 24.58
N ALA A 26 -12.48 -34.86 24.29
CA ALA A 26 -13.07 -34.63 23.01
C ALA A 26 -11.96 -34.20 22.06
N LYS A 27 -11.57 -35.11 21.16
CA LYS A 27 -10.82 -34.77 19.96
C LYS A 27 -11.64 -33.72 19.19
N LEU A 28 -11.09 -32.51 19.10
CA LEU A 28 -11.55 -31.48 18.16
C LEU A 28 -11.26 -31.92 16.73
N ASN A 29 -12.14 -32.77 16.19
CA ASN A 29 -12.31 -32.93 14.76
C ASN A 29 -13.44 -31.96 14.36
N ALA A 30 -13.15 -30.70 14.26
CA ALA A 30 -14.00 -29.77 13.55
C ALA A 30 -13.57 -29.73 12.08
N ALA A 31 -13.99 -30.71 11.30
CA ALA A 31 -14.14 -30.52 9.87
C ALA A 31 -15.35 -29.60 9.70
N SER A 32 -15.11 -28.30 9.65
CA SER A 32 -16.12 -27.31 9.26
C SER A 32 -16.46 -27.57 7.79
N SER A 33 -17.60 -28.20 7.51
CA SER A 33 -18.11 -28.31 6.15
C SER A 33 -18.47 -26.91 5.64
N SER A 34 -17.95 -26.55 4.46
CA SER A 34 -18.38 -25.33 3.75
C SER A 34 -19.92 -25.32 3.64
N GLU A 35 -20.52 -24.18 3.95
CA GLU A 35 -21.96 -23.99 3.72
C GLU A 35 -22.24 -24.13 2.21
N LYS A 36 -23.34 -24.81 1.87
CA LYS A 36 -23.79 -24.93 0.50
C LYS A 36 -25.02 -24.07 0.28
N THR A 37 -25.11 -23.48 -0.90
CA THR A 37 -26.32 -22.80 -1.35
C THR A 37 -27.46 -23.81 -1.56
N SER A 38 -28.70 -23.32 -1.75
CA SER A 38 -29.87 -24.16 -2.03
C SER A 38 -29.74 -25.01 -3.30
N ASP A 39 -28.92 -24.59 -4.26
CA ASP A 39 -28.58 -25.27 -5.52
C ASP A 39 -27.29 -26.13 -5.44
N GLY A 40 -26.70 -26.23 -4.25
CA GLY A 40 -25.62 -27.16 -3.97
C GLY A 40 -24.20 -26.63 -4.21
N LYS A 41 -24.01 -25.35 -4.61
CA LYS A 41 -22.71 -24.73 -4.75
C LYS A 41 -22.02 -24.57 -3.38
N LYS A 42 -20.70 -24.74 -3.33
CA LYS A 42 -19.88 -24.38 -2.16
C LYS A 42 -19.85 -22.86 -2.01
N THR A 43 -20.05 -22.33 -0.83
CA THR A 43 -20.00 -20.89 -0.56
C THR A 43 -18.62 -20.53 0.01
N ILE A 44 -18.00 -19.50 -0.55
CA ILE A 44 -16.77 -18.88 -0.04
C ILE A 44 -16.99 -17.39 0.22
N ASP A 45 -16.40 -16.88 1.32
CA ASP A 45 -16.44 -15.48 1.70
C ASP A 45 -15.17 -14.76 1.25
N PHE A 46 -15.31 -13.74 0.39
CA PHE A 46 -14.22 -12.89 -0.05
C PHE A 46 -14.28 -11.53 0.64
N TRP A 47 -13.20 -11.16 1.34
CA TRP A 47 -13.07 -9.87 2.03
C TRP A 47 -12.11 -8.95 1.29
N SER A 48 -12.56 -7.73 0.99
CA SER A 48 -11.71 -6.65 0.52
C SER A 48 -12.19 -5.29 1.01
N PHE A 49 -11.39 -4.25 0.78
CA PHE A 49 -11.73 -2.87 1.10
C PHE A 49 -12.19 -2.06 -0.13
N TRP A 50 -12.48 -2.70 -1.25
CA TRP A 50 -12.97 -2.05 -2.46
C TRP A 50 -14.48 -1.80 -2.36
N GLY A 51 -14.87 -0.79 -1.54
CA GLY A 51 -16.26 -0.54 -1.16
C GLY A 51 -16.91 0.67 -1.82
N SER A 52 -16.21 1.38 -2.73
CA SER A 52 -16.72 2.58 -3.39
C SER A 52 -16.07 2.81 -4.75
N GLY A 53 -16.70 3.68 -5.58
CA GLY A 53 -16.21 4.09 -6.90
C GLY A 53 -15.99 2.92 -7.85
N ALA A 54 -15.12 3.13 -8.83
CA ALA A 54 -14.84 2.19 -9.90
C ALA A 54 -14.35 0.81 -9.41
N ARG A 55 -13.56 0.78 -8.31
CA ARG A 55 -13.08 -0.50 -7.74
C ARG A 55 -14.22 -1.37 -7.23
N LYS A 56 -15.24 -0.77 -6.59
CA LYS A 56 -16.42 -1.52 -6.15
C LYS A 56 -17.19 -2.09 -7.33
N GLU A 57 -17.48 -1.24 -8.31
CA GLU A 57 -18.27 -1.62 -9.47
C GLU A 57 -17.62 -2.77 -10.24
N VAL A 58 -16.32 -2.68 -10.51
CA VAL A 58 -15.61 -3.70 -11.26
C VAL A 58 -15.43 -5.00 -10.50
N ILE A 59 -15.18 -4.97 -9.18
CA ILE A 59 -15.01 -6.22 -8.41
C ILE A 59 -16.35 -6.96 -8.25
N GLU A 60 -17.45 -6.24 -8.05
CA GLU A 60 -18.80 -6.85 -8.00
C GLU A 60 -19.15 -7.48 -9.36
N GLU A 61 -18.85 -6.81 -10.48
CA GLU A 61 -19.04 -7.36 -11.84
C GLU A 61 -18.22 -8.63 -12.07
N ILE A 62 -16.94 -8.63 -11.71
CA ILE A 62 -16.04 -9.79 -11.84
C ILE A 62 -16.54 -10.97 -10.99
N ILE A 63 -17.00 -10.71 -9.77
CA ILE A 63 -17.56 -11.77 -8.92
C ILE A 63 -18.84 -12.35 -9.51
N ASP A 64 -19.72 -11.50 -10.04
CA ASP A 64 -20.95 -11.95 -10.70
C ASP A 64 -20.65 -12.82 -11.93
N GLU A 65 -19.67 -12.42 -12.75
CA GLU A 65 -19.21 -13.24 -13.89
C GLU A 65 -18.66 -14.58 -13.45
N TYR A 66 -17.79 -14.61 -12.42
CA TYR A 66 -17.29 -15.86 -11.87
C TYR A 66 -18.43 -16.77 -11.38
N ASN A 67 -19.36 -16.22 -10.61
CA ASN A 67 -20.49 -16.96 -10.06
C ASN A 67 -21.42 -17.54 -11.15
N GLN A 68 -21.51 -16.88 -12.30
CA GLN A 68 -22.32 -17.31 -13.45
C GLN A 68 -21.57 -18.27 -14.38
N SER A 69 -20.24 -18.21 -14.43
CA SER A 69 -19.43 -19.01 -15.36
C SER A 69 -19.30 -20.47 -14.98
N GLN A 70 -19.64 -20.83 -13.75
CA GLN A 70 -19.51 -22.19 -13.21
C GLN A 70 -20.62 -22.49 -12.18
N ASP A 71 -20.81 -23.79 -11.84
CA ASP A 71 -21.89 -24.30 -10.99
C ASP A 71 -21.41 -24.92 -9.66
N LYS A 72 -20.12 -24.73 -9.30
CA LYS A 72 -19.48 -25.38 -8.14
C LYS A 72 -19.32 -24.47 -6.95
N ILE A 73 -19.01 -23.19 -7.18
CA ILE A 73 -18.61 -22.22 -6.16
C ILE A 73 -19.52 -20.99 -6.25
N GLN A 74 -19.92 -20.46 -5.10
CA GLN A 74 -20.60 -19.19 -4.94
C GLN A 74 -19.73 -18.28 -4.08
N VAL A 75 -19.22 -17.20 -4.65
CA VAL A 75 -18.46 -16.17 -3.92
C VAL A 75 -19.42 -15.16 -3.31
N ASN A 76 -19.31 -14.91 -2.01
CA ASN A 76 -19.98 -13.86 -1.29
C ASN A 76 -18.99 -12.74 -1.00
N TYR A 77 -19.19 -11.59 -1.61
CA TYR A 77 -18.36 -10.41 -1.37
C TYR A 77 -18.70 -9.74 -0.03
N LYS A 78 -17.70 -9.44 0.78
CA LYS A 78 -17.83 -8.72 2.05
C LYS A 78 -16.87 -7.55 2.12
N TYR A 79 -17.40 -6.36 1.94
CA TYR A 79 -16.63 -5.14 2.13
C TYR A 79 -16.20 -4.99 3.59
N GLN A 80 -14.94 -4.66 3.80
CA GLN A 80 -14.37 -4.26 5.09
C GLN A 80 -13.68 -2.90 4.92
N PRO A 81 -13.92 -1.92 5.80
CA PRO A 81 -13.21 -0.64 5.72
C PRO A 81 -11.69 -0.83 5.77
N TRP A 82 -10.96 -0.02 5.01
CA TRP A 82 -9.50 -0.04 4.93
C TRP A 82 -8.82 -0.10 6.30
N GLY A 83 -9.21 0.76 7.25
CA GLY A 83 -8.60 0.79 8.58
C GLY A 83 -8.91 -0.41 9.47
N ASP A 84 -9.92 -1.22 9.11
CA ASP A 84 -10.45 -2.30 9.95
C ASP A 84 -10.06 -3.69 9.45
N ILE A 85 -9.87 -3.86 8.14
CA ILE A 85 -9.76 -5.19 7.51
C ILE A 85 -8.65 -6.05 8.12
N TRP A 86 -7.51 -5.43 8.45
CA TRP A 86 -6.35 -6.10 9.03
C TRP A 86 -6.65 -6.69 10.42
N THR A 87 -7.19 -5.86 11.29
CA THR A 87 -7.54 -6.27 12.67
C THR A 87 -8.70 -7.26 12.69
N LYS A 88 -9.72 -7.05 11.84
CA LYS A 88 -10.86 -7.96 11.73
C LYS A 88 -10.45 -9.32 11.19
N SER A 89 -9.58 -9.37 10.17
CA SER A 89 -9.10 -10.65 9.62
C SER A 89 -8.32 -11.45 10.65
N LEU A 90 -7.39 -10.81 11.37
CA LEU A 90 -6.63 -11.46 12.43
C LEU A 90 -7.55 -11.99 13.54
N SER A 91 -8.54 -11.20 13.95
CA SER A 91 -9.52 -11.61 14.95
C SER A 91 -10.37 -12.80 14.46
N ALA A 92 -10.79 -12.81 13.20
CA ALA A 92 -11.57 -13.89 12.61
C ALA A 92 -10.75 -15.19 12.51
N ILE A 93 -9.48 -15.12 12.09
CA ILE A 93 -8.54 -16.26 12.05
C ILE A 93 -8.39 -16.86 13.46
N THR A 94 -8.11 -16.00 14.45
CA THR A 94 -7.91 -16.43 15.84
C THR A 94 -9.17 -17.07 16.44
N ALA A 95 -10.35 -16.60 16.05
CA ALA A 95 -11.65 -17.14 16.49
C ALA A 95 -12.06 -18.41 15.73
N GLY A 96 -11.30 -18.88 14.72
CA GLY A 96 -11.64 -20.03 13.88
C GLY A 96 -12.77 -19.76 12.88
N ASN A 97 -13.03 -18.50 12.55
CA ASN A 97 -14.03 -18.03 11.59
C ASN A 97 -13.39 -17.21 10.48
N ALA A 98 -12.22 -17.64 10.01
CA ALA A 98 -11.49 -16.98 8.93
C ALA A 98 -12.36 -16.81 7.68
N PRO A 99 -12.26 -15.70 6.92
CA PRO A 99 -12.77 -15.67 5.56
C PRO A 99 -12.05 -16.68 4.68
N ASP A 100 -12.60 -16.99 3.51
CA ASP A 100 -12.00 -17.97 2.61
C ASP A 100 -10.95 -17.32 1.70
N VAL A 101 -11.16 -16.06 1.29
CA VAL A 101 -10.21 -15.24 0.55
C VAL A 101 -10.19 -13.82 1.13
N ILE A 102 -9.00 -13.23 1.21
CA ILE A 102 -8.83 -11.85 1.68
C ILE A 102 -7.81 -11.10 0.82
N VAL A 103 -8.05 -9.81 0.62
CA VAL A 103 -7.03 -8.89 0.13
C VAL A 103 -6.13 -8.48 1.28
N GLN A 104 -4.81 -8.65 1.12
CA GLN A 104 -3.79 -8.34 2.13
C GLN A 104 -2.70 -7.43 1.59
N ASP A 105 -1.99 -6.75 2.49
CA ASP A 105 -0.81 -5.96 2.15
C ASP A 105 0.35 -6.88 1.76
N ILE A 106 0.97 -6.61 0.60
CA ILE A 106 2.03 -7.43 0.05
C ILE A 106 3.26 -7.54 0.96
N ASN A 107 3.56 -6.48 1.72
CA ASN A 107 4.74 -6.44 2.60
C ASN A 107 4.58 -7.33 3.85
N SER A 108 3.36 -7.76 4.17
CA SER A 108 3.06 -8.55 5.37
C SER A 108 3.08 -10.08 5.16
N VAL A 109 3.22 -10.57 3.92
CA VAL A 109 3.02 -11.99 3.59
C VAL A 109 3.96 -12.90 4.36
N ALA A 110 5.26 -12.63 4.38
CA ALA A 110 6.24 -13.46 5.09
C ALA A 110 5.97 -13.52 6.60
N GLN A 111 5.59 -12.39 7.22
CA GLN A 111 5.20 -12.33 8.64
C GLN A 111 3.96 -13.19 8.92
N ARG A 112 2.96 -13.10 8.07
CA ARG A 112 1.71 -13.84 8.21
C ARG A 112 1.92 -15.33 8.02
N ALA A 113 2.81 -15.71 7.09
CA ALA A 113 3.22 -17.10 6.88
C ALA A 113 3.94 -17.66 8.12
N GLU A 114 4.92 -16.92 8.68
CA GLU A 114 5.65 -17.31 9.91
C GLU A 114 4.70 -17.45 11.10
N ALA A 115 3.74 -16.53 11.23
CA ALA A 115 2.74 -16.53 12.30
C ALA A 115 1.60 -17.54 12.08
N GLN A 116 1.66 -18.37 11.04
CA GLN A 116 0.60 -19.34 10.67
C GLN A 116 -0.78 -18.68 10.49
N GLN A 117 -0.82 -17.49 9.89
CA GLN A 117 -2.04 -16.74 9.58
C GLN A 117 -2.47 -16.89 8.13
N ALA A 118 -1.57 -17.35 7.26
CA ALA A 118 -1.80 -17.62 5.84
C ALA A 118 -1.63 -19.11 5.52
N THR A 119 -2.30 -19.58 4.47
CA THR A 119 -2.23 -20.97 3.99
C THR A 119 -1.11 -21.10 2.97
N ASN A 120 -0.27 -22.13 3.10
CA ASN A 120 0.73 -22.49 2.09
C ASN A 120 0.03 -22.93 0.79
N LEU A 121 0.35 -22.29 -0.33
CA LEU A 121 -0.28 -22.48 -1.63
C LEU A 121 0.51 -23.39 -2.57
N SER A 122 1.66 -23.97 -2.17
CA SER A 122 2.57 -24.74 -3.04
C SER A 122 1.89 -25.89 -3.80
N LYS A 123 0.86 -26.48 -3.22
CA LYS A 123 0.13 -27.58 -3.88
C LYS A 123 -0.89 -27.12 -4.92
N TYR A 124 -1.17 -25.83 -4.98
CA TYR A 124 -2.15 -25.24 -5.89
C TYR A 124 -1.53 -24.42 -7.01
N VAL A 125 -0.40 -23.74 -6.68
CA VAL A 125 0.34 -22.89 -7.61
C VAL A 125 1.20 -23.74 -8.54
N ASP A 126 1.09 -23.53 -9.83
CA ASP A 126 1.95 -24.14 -10.83
C ASP A 126 3.09 -23.17 -11.25
N GLU A 127 4.15 -23.69 -11.86
CA GLU A 127 5.31 -22.90 -12.30
C GLU A 127 4.96 -21.82 -13.34
N GLU A 128 3.87 -21.99 -14.08
CA GLU A 128 3.42 -21.03 -15.09
C GLU A 128 2.79 -19.80 -14.42
N THR A 129 2.14 -19.99 -13.26
CA THR A 129 1.48 -18.91 -12.52
C THR A 129 2.45 -17.77 -12.18
N SER A 130 3.66 -18.10 -11.69
CA SER A 130 4.64 -17.08 -11.28
C SER A 130 5.20 -16.26 -12.45
N LYS A 131 5.23 -16.80 -13.67
CA LYS A 131 5.92 -16.21 -14.82
C LYS A 131 5.30 -14.90 -15.31
N ASP A 132 4.00 -14.72 -15.11
CA ASP A 132 3.29 -13.52 -15.54
C ASP A 132 3.43 -12.35 -14.54
N PHE A 133 3.89 -12.60 -13.33
CA PHE A 133 4.10 -11.55 -12.34
C PHE A 133 5.50 -10.93 -12.45
N TYR A 134 5.63 -9.66 -12.03
CA TYR A 134 6.93 -9.04 -11.86
C TYR A 134 7.73 -9.78 -10.78
N PRO A 135 9.00 -10.14 -11.02
CA PRO A 135 9.79 -10.93 -10.06
C PRO A 135 9.81 -10.34 -8.65
N GLN A 136 9.96 -9.01 -8.52
CA GLN A 136 9.99 -8.33 -7.24
C GLN A 136 8.65 -8.40 -6.47
N LEU A 137 7.52 -8.63 -7.15
CA LEU A 137 6.24 -8.90 -6.49
C LEU A 137 6.13 -10.35 -6.08
N TRP A 138 6.59 -11.26 -6.95
CA TRP A 138 6.54 -12.68 -6.66
C TRP A 138 7.43 -13.06 -5.47
N ASP A 139 8.64 -12.49 -5.39
CA ASP A 139 9.59 -12.72 -4.30
C ASP A 139 8.99 -12.35 -2.93
N THR A 140 8.09 -11.36 -2.88
CA THR A 140 7.45 -10.93 -1.61
C THR A 140 6.35 -11.86 -1.12
N VAL A 141 5.78 -12.69 -1.98
CA VAL A 141 4.71 -13.63 -1.59
C VAL A 141 5.24 -15.00 -1.21
N GLU A 142 6.56 -15.22 -1.35
CA GLU A 142 7.22 -16.44 -0.94
C GLU A 142 7.76 -16.35 0.50
N TYR A 143 7.57 -17.43 1.25
CA TYR A 143 8.17 -17.63 2.55
C TYR A 143 8.83 -19.00 2.60
N LYS A 144 10.15 -19.04 2.83
CA LYS A 144 10.97 -20.27 2.80
C LYS A 144 10.86 -21.05 1.48
N GLY A 145 10.64 -20.35 0.36
CA GLY A 145 10.52 -20.92 -0.99
C GLY A 145 9.14 -21.44 -1.35
N ASP A 146 8.14 -21.25 -0.50
CA ASP A 146 6.74 -21.59 -0.76
C ASP A 146 5.87 -20.34 -0.90
N PRO A 147 4.93 -20.26 -1.88
CA PRO A 147 4.01 -19.14 -2.00
C PRO A 147 2.88 -19.21 -0.96
N TYR A 148 2.54 -18.07 -0.35
CA TYR A 148 1.46 -17.93 0.62
C TYR A 148 0.35 -16.97 0.17
N ALA A 149 0.57 -16.25 -0.92
CA ALA A 149 -0.40 -15.36 -1.54
C ALA A 149 -0.15 -15.27 -3.04
N ILE A 150 -1.07 -14.65 -3.78
CA ILE A 150 -0.90 -14.31 -5.20
C ILE A 150 -0.95 -12.80 -5.35
N PRO A 151 0.04 -12.13 -5.99
CA PRO A 151 -0.02 -10.70 -6.25
C PRO A 151 -1.24 -10.32 -7.08
N PHE A 152 -1.91 -9.21 -6.72
CA PHE A 152 -3.09 -8.75 -7.46
C PHE A 152 -2.86 -7.42 -8.14
N ASN A 153 -2.49 -6.40 -7.39
CA ASN A 153 -2.12 -5.11 -7.92
C ASN A 153 -0.86 -4.58 -7.25
N THR A 154 -0.29 -3.57 -7.85
CA THR A 154 0.90 -2.88 -7.32
C THR A 154 0.76 -1.39 -7.53
N ASP A 155 1.71 -0.64 -7.03
CA ASP A 155 1.84 0.78 -7.31
C ASP A 155 3.32 1.20 -7.38
N THR A 156 3.52 2.41 -7.83
CA THR A 156 4.83 3.07 -7.86
C THR A 156 4.63 4.56 -7.67
N GLN A 157 5.56 5.23 -7.00
CA GLN A 157 5.48 6.66 -6.81
C GLN A 157 6.16 7.42 -7.94
N VAL A 158 5.49 8.49 -8.36
CA VAL A 158 5.88 9.37 -9.45
C VAL A 158 5.59 10.82 -9.07
N ILE A 159 6.03 11.78 -9.87
CA ILE A 159 5.64 13.18 -9.72
C ILE A 159 4.66 13.55 -10.83
N PHE A 160 3.46 13.97 -10.43
CA PHE A 160 2.51 14.67 -11.31
C PHE A 160 2.87 16.14 -11.36
N TYR A 161 2.87 16.74 -12.56
CA TYR A 161 3.13 18.17 -12.75
C TYR A 161 2.05 18.84 -13.59
N ASN A 162 1.69 20.08 -13.25
CA ASN A 162 0.68 20.87 -13.95
C ASN A 162 1.32 21.58 -15.15
N LYS A 163 1.03 21.09 -16.36
CA LYS A 163 1.62 21.61 -17.62
C LYS A 163 1.34 23.07 -17.84
N LYS A 164 0.15 23.56 -17.45
CA LYS A 164 -0.20 24.96 -17.57
C LYS A 164 0.69 25.85 -16.71
N LEU A 165 0.94 25.45 -15.46
CA LEU A 165 1.79 26.18 -14.54
C LEU A 165 3.25 26.17 -14.99
N PHE A 166 3.75 25.05 -15.52
CA PHE A 166 5.09 24.96 -16.11
C PHE A 166 5.25 25.90 -17.30
N LYS A 167 4.27 25.91 -18.21
CA LYS A 167 4.25 26.83 -19.35
C LYS A 167 4.22 28.29 -18.92
N GLU A 168 3.40 28.65 -17.93
CA GLU A 168 3.34 30.00 -17.36
C GLU A 168 4.67 30.44 -16.75
N ALA A 169 5.41 29.50 -16.12
CA ALA A 169 6.74 29.72 -15.57
C ALA A 169 7.86 29.71 -16.62
N GLY A 170 7.56 29.37 -17.89
CA GLY A 170 8.56 29.27 -18.95
C GLY A 170 9.43 28.03 -18.88
N ILE A 171 9.00 26.98 -18.20
CA ILE A 171 9.71 25.68 -18.12
C ILE A 171 9.22 24.80 -19.26
N ALA A 172 10.13 24.44 -20.18
CA ALA A 172 9.84 23.58 -21.32
C ALA A 172 9.92 22.08 -20.94
N GLU A 173 9.29 21.20 -21.72
CA GLU A 173 9.33 19.74 -21.46
C GLU A 173 10.74 19.16 -21.39
N LYS A 174 11.69 19.68 -22.16
CA LYS A 174 13.10 19.27 -22.13
C LYS A 174 13.82 19.67 -20.83
N ASP A 175 13.22 20.58 -20.05
CA ASP A 175 13.76 21.13 -18.81
C ASP A 175 13.02 20.57 -17.57
N LEU A 176 12.24 19.48 -17.76
CA LEU A 176 11.62 18.74 -16.67
C LEU A 176 12.71 18.14 -15.76
N PRO A 177 12.50 18.14 -14.44
CA PRO A 177 13.55 17.75 -13.50
C PRO A 177 13.84 16.24 -13.56
N THR A 178 15.11 15.90 -13.68
CA THR A 178 15.63 14.53 -13.65
C THR A 178 16.47 14.29 -12.40
N THR A 179 16.93 15.34 -11.72
CA THR A 179 17.69 15.29 -10.47
C THR A 179 17.02 16.12 -9.36
N TRP A 180 17.42 15.91 -8.11
CA TRP A 180 16.92 16.68 -6.98
C TRP A 180 17.22 18.18 -7.12
N ASP A 181 18.43 18.55 -7.60
CA ASP A 181 18.79 19.94 -7.85
C ASP A 181 17.89 20.60 -8.90
N GLU A 182 17.56 19.85 -9.96
CA GLU A 182 16.66 20.32 -11.02
C GLU A 182 15.21 20.42 -10.50
N LEU A 183 14.79 19.47 -9.65
CA LEU A 183 13.47 19.51 -8.99
C LEU A 183 13.33 20.75 -8.12
N GLU A 184 14.32 21.02 -7.27
CA GLU A 184 14.36 22.19 -6.41
C GLU A 184 14.33 23.49 -7.23
N LYS A 185 15.19 23.59 -8.25
CA LYS A 185 15.22 24.74 -9.17
C LYS A 185 13.84 24.98 -9.81
N ASN A 186 13.20 23.93 -10.34
CA ASN A 186 11.91 24.07 -11.00
C ASN A 186 10.82 24.43 -9.99
N ALA A 187 10.86 23.87 -8.79
CA ALA A 187 9.91 24.20 -7.73
C ALA A 187 9.99 25.67 -7.35
N HIS A 188 11.20 26.20 -7.10
CA HIS A 188 11.40 27.60 -6.77
C HIS A 188 10.96 28.54 -7.89
N GLN A 189 11.11 28.14 -9.17
CA GLN A 189 10.63 28.90 -10.31
C GLN A 189 9.09 28.92 -10.41
N LEU A 190 8.42 27.87 -9.89
CA LEU A 190 6.97 27.74 -9.87
C LEU A 190 6.30 28.42 -8.66
N ASP A 191 7.09 28.80 -7.64
CA ASP A 191 6.59 29.50 -6.46
C ASP A 191 5.97 30.84 -6.80
N LYS A 192 4.90 31.20 -6.12
CA LYS A 192 4.35 32.56 -6.15
C LYS A 192 4.78 33.36 -4.93
N LYS A 193 4.76 34.68 -5.12
CA LYS A 193 5.04 35.63 -4.04
C LYS A 193 4.23 35.28 -2.79
N GLU A 194 4.88 35.36 -1.62
CA GLU A 194 4.29 35.05 -0.31
C GLU A 194 3.79 33.58 -0.23
N PHE A 195 4.33 32.70 -1.08
CA PHE A 195 3.99 31.29 -1.15
C PHE A 195 2.47 31.01 -1.18
N THR A 196 1.71 31.85 -1.90
CA THR A 196 0.29 31.58 -2.18
C THR A 196 0.08 30.38 -3.12
N ARG A 197 1.14 29.92 -3.77
CA ARG A 197 1.32 28.64 -4.45
C ARG A 197 2.77 28.26 -4.29
N ILE A 198 3.06 26.99 -4.07
CA ILE A 198 4.42 26.44 -4.09
C ILE A 198 4.60 25.45 -5.26
N GLY A 199 5.85 25.31 -5.70
CA GLY A 199 6.22 24.41 -6.77
C GLY A 199 6.11 22.95 -6.35
N PHE A 200 6.71 22.61 -5.20
CA PHE A 200 6.78 21.25 -4.68
C PHE A 200 7.17 21.29 -3.19
N TYR A 201 6.72 20.28 -2.43
CA TYR A 201 7.25 20.01 -1.10
C TYR A 201 7.37 18.49 -0.90
N PRO A 202 8.57 17.97 -0.57
CA PRO A 202 8.84 16.54 -0.64
C PRO A 202 8.01 15.70 0.34
N LEU A 203 7.73 16.17 1.54
CA LEU A 203 6.99 15.40 2.54
C LEU A 203 5.48 15.32 2.30
N TRP A 204 4.95 16.08 1.33
CA TRP A 204 3.56 15.91 0.94
C TRP A 204 3.44 14.71 0.00
N ASN A 205 3.00 13.59 0.56
CA ASN A 205 2.79 12.27 -0.05
C ASN A 205 4.07 11.44 -0.32
N LEU A 206 5.28 11.96 -0.13
CA LEU A 206 6.46 11.12 0.04
C LEU A 206 6.78 11.03 1.53
N GLY A 207 7.10 9.84 2.00
CA GLY A 207 7.72 9.67 3.31
C GLY A 207 9.22 9.97 3.24
N ALA A 208 9.81 10.28 4.38
CA ALA A 208 11.26 10.39 4.49
C ALA A 208 11.98 9.07 4.14
N ASP A 209 11.32 7.94 4.32
CA ASP A 209 11.74 6.60 3.94
C ASP A 209 11.92 6.45 2.42
N VAL A 210 10.97 6.96 1.61
CA VAL A 210 11.07 6.94 0.14
C VAL A 210 12.22 7.78 -0.35
N LEU A 211 12.42 8.96 0.24
CA LEU A 211 13.53 9.85 -0.11
C LEU A 211 14.87 9.27 0.32
N ALA A 212 14.93 8.65 1.49
CA ALA A 212 16.12 7.94 1.97
C ALA A 212 16.49 6.76 1.07
N LEU A 213 15.50 5.99 0.60
CA LEU A 213 15.66 4.90 -0.36
C LEU A 213 16.16 5.43 -1.71
N ASN A 214 15.52 6.48 -2.25
CA ASN A 214 15.91 7.09 -3.52
C ASN A 214 17.36 7.59 -3.46
N ALA A 215 17.75 8.28 -2.38
CA ALA A 215 19.09 8.79 -2.19
C ALA A 215 20.15 7.70 -2.08
N ASP A 216 19.79 6.52 -1.56
CA ASP A 216 20.70 5.41 -1.29
C ASP A 216 20.63 4.30 -2.34
N ASN A 217 20.45 4.69 -3.61
CA ASN A 217 20.43 3.81 -4.77
C ASN A 217 19.41 2.66 -4.65
N GLY A 218 18.23 2.94 -4.17
CA GLY A 218 17.17 1.95 -3.98
C GLY A 218 17.33 1.08 -2.72
N THR A 219 18.31 1.35 -1.85
CA THR A 219 18.46 0.61 -0.61
C THR A 219 17.52 1.17 0.46
N SER A 220 16.56 0.36 0.92
CA SER A 220 15.67 0.68 2.04
C SER A 220 16.42 0.71 3.39
N TRP A 221 15.70 0.70 4.51
CA TRP A 221 16.28 0.60 5.84
C TRP A 221 16.99 -0.74 6.10
N PHE A 222 16.69 -1.73 5.26
CA PHE A 222 17.38 -3.01 5.18
C PHE A 222 17.81 -3.24 3.72
N ASP A 223 18.95 -3.93 3.51
CA ASP A 223 19.34 -4.39 2.19
C ASP A 223 18.69 -5.76 1.87
N GLN A 224 18.97 -6.28 0.68
CA GLN A 224 18.42 -7.56 0.21
C GLN A 224 18.87 -8.79 1.03
N ASP A 225 19.90 -8.63 1.86
CA ASP A 225 20.39 -9.67 2.78
C ASP A 225 19.86 -9.46 4.21
N ASP A 226 18.82 -8.65 4.41
CA ASP A 226 18.25 -8.24 5.70
C ASP A 226 19.24 -7.53 6.65
N LYS A 227 20.31 -6.91 6.09
CA LYS A 227 21.24 -6.12 6.89
C LYS A 227 20.71 -4.70 7.06
N ILE A 228 20.78 -4.20 8.28
CA ILE A 228 20.35 -2.87 8.64
C ILE A 228 21.22 -1.81 7.94
N LYS A 229 20.60 -0.83 7.29
CA LYS A 229 21.20 0.24 6.48
C LYS A 229 20.56 1.60 6.80
N ILE A 230 20.42 1.94 8.06
CA ILE A 230 19.68 3.15 8.48
C ILE A 230 20.57 4.39 8.46
N ASP A 231 21.77 4.33 9.00
CA ASP A 231 22.66 5.48 9.21
C ASP A 231 23.67 5.72 8.07
N THR A 232 23.31 5.35 6.84
CA THR A 232 24.19 5.56 5.68
C THR A 232 24.36 7.05 5.38
N LYS A 233 25.50 7.42 4.77
CA LYS A 233 25.77 8.80 4.37
C LYS A 233 24.64 9.37 3.49
N ASN A 234 24.20 8.60 2.50
CA ASN A 234 23.18 9.04 1.55
C ASN A 234 21.84 9.34 2.22
N LYS A 235 21.45 8.54 3.22
CA LYS A 235 20.21 8.75 3.98
C LYS A 235 20.31 9.95 4.93
N VAL A 236 21.48 10.18 5.51
CA VAL A 236 21.75 11.42 6.28
C VAL A 236 21.55 12.63 5.38
N GLU A 237 22.18 12.66 4.20
CA GLU A 237 22.04 13.74 3.23
C GLU A 237 20.59 13.92 2.73
N ALA A 238 19.82 12.84 2.62
CA ALA A 238 18.39 12.93 2.28
C ALA A 238 17.59 13.66 3.36
N LEU A 239 17.85 13.39 4.64
CA LEU A 239 17.16 14.08 5.74
C LEU A 239 17.62 15.54 5.86
N GLU A 240 18.90 15.84 5.57
CA GLU A 240 19.41 17.23 5.47
C GLU A 240 18.68 17.99 4.36
N TRP A 241 18.54 17.39 3.16
CA TRP A 241 17.80 17.99 2.04
C TRP A 241 16.32 18.25 2.39
N ILE A 242 15.66 17.37 3.14
CA ILE A 242 14.29 17.61 3.62
C ILE A 242 14.26 18.82 4.58
N GLN A 243 15.25 18.96 5.45
CA GLN A 243 15.35 20.12 6.34
C GLN A 243 15.56 21.43 5.57
N ASP A 244 16.38 21.42 4.51
CA ASP A 244 16.57 22.58 3.63
C ASP A 244 15.24 23.06 3.02
N TRP A 245 14.35 22.13 2.60
CA TRP A 245 12.99 22.49 2.16
C TRP A 245 12.13 23.08 3.27
N GLN A 246 12.22 22.55 4.50
CA GLN A 246 11.50 23.09 5.65
C GLN A 246 11.96 24.51 5.99
N ASP A 247 13.27 24.76 5.90
CA ASP A 247 13.85 26.07 6.16
C ASP A 247 13.51 27.07 5.06
N TYR A 248 13.49 26.65 3.80
CA TYR A 248 13.15 27.51 2.67
C TYR A 248 11.71 28.03 2.73
N TYR A 249 10.72 27.16 2.91
CA TYR A 249 9.32 27.58 2.99
C TYR A 249 8.93 28.10 4.38
N GLY A 250 9.54 27.60 5.41
CA GLY A 250 9.16 27.82 6.80
C GLY A 250 7.95 26.99 7.25
N LYS A 251 8.01 26.44 8.45
CA LYS A 251 6.98 25.54 9.01
C LYS A 251 5.58 26.19 9.02
N ASP A 252 5.48 27.49 9.31
CA ASP A 252 4.19 28.18 9.33
C ASP A 252 3.53 28.23 7.95
N THR A 253 4.32 28.43 6.89
CA THR A 253 3.83 28.42 5.50
C THR A 253 3.36 27.02 5.09
N ILE A 254 4.16 26.00 5.40
CA ILE A 254 3.82 24.60 5.12
C ILE A 254 2.50 24.22 5.80
N ASN A 255 2.39 24.45 7.10
CA ASN A 255 1.19 24.18 7.89
C ASN A 255 -0.04 24.94 7.39
N LYS A 256 0.14 26.22 7.00
CA LYS A 256 -0.95 27.03 6.45
C LYS A 256 -1.47 26.47 5.14
N LEU A 257 -0.58 26.11 4.22
CA LEU A 257 -0.99 25.52 2.94
C LEU A 257 -1.64 24.15 3.13
N GLU A 258 -1.09 23.32 4.00
CA GLU A 258 -1.64 22.00 4.30
C GLU A 258 -3.06 22.08 4.91
N ALA A 259 -3.32 23.11 5.71
CA ALA A 259 -4.65 23.37 6.26
C ALA A 259 -5.70 23.76 5.17
N GLU A 260 -5.25 24.18 3.99
CA GLU A 260 -6.12 24.48 2.83
C GLU A 260 -6.36 23.25 1.95
N PHE A 261 -5.66 22.12 2.20
CA PHE A 261 -5.82 20.91 1.41
C PHE A 261 -7.19 20.28 1.65
N GLY A 262 -7.81 19.85 0.57
CA GLY A 262 -9.08 19.17 0.58
C GLY A 262 -9.09 17.99 -0.38
N SER A 263 -10.26 17.45 -0.62
CA SER A 263 -10.49 16.40 -1.60
C SER A 263 -11.31 16.93 -2.79
N GLY A 264 -11.35 16.17 -3.87
CA GLY A 264 -12.06 16.56 -5.09
C GLY A 264 -11.44 17.80 -5.71
N VAL A 265 -12.25 18.79 -6.05
CA VAL A 265 -11.77 20.06 -6.65
C VAL A 265 -10.89 20.90 -5.74
N SER A 266 -10.89 20.63 -4.44
CA SER A 266 -10.05 21.28 -3.43
C SER A 266 -8.74 20.51 -3.19
N ASP A 267 -8.46 19.46 -3.95
CA ASP A 267 -7.14 18.83 -3.96
C ASP A 267 -6.07 19.86 -4.31
N PRO A 268 -4.94 19.92 -3.59
CA PRO A 268 -3.94 20.98 -3.77
C PRO A 268 -3.32 21.03 -5.16
N PHE A 269 -3.22 19.90 -5.86
CA PHE A 269 -2.72 19.84 -7.22
C PHE A 269 -3.79 20.28 -8.25
N ILE A 270 -5.02 19.82 -8.09
CA ILE A 270 -6.15 20.21 -8.95
C ILE A 270 -6.45 21.70 -8.81
N SER A 271 -6.46 22.22 -7.57
CA SER A 271 -6.71 23.65 -7.29
C SER A 271 -5.54 24.55 -7.69
N GLY A 272 -4.37 23.99 -7.98
CA GLY A 272 -3.17 24.72 -8.35
C GLY A 272 -2.44 25.41 -7.18
N LEU A 273 -2.70 24.99 -5.94
CA LEU A 273 -1.92 25.39 -4.76
C LEU A 273 -0.52 24.80 -4.80
N VAL A 274 -0.38 23.63 -5.42
CA VAL A 274 0.88 22.92 -5.61
C VAL A 274 1.06 22.63 -7.09
N ALA A 275 2.22 22.97 -7.66
CA ALA A 275 2.45 22.81 -9.10
C ALA A 275 2.97 21.41 -9.48
N MET A 276 3.69 20.75 -8.59
CA MET A 276 4.15 19.36 -8.70
C MET A 276 3.76 18.61 -7.44
N ARG A 277 3.31 17.37 -7.58
CA ARG A 277 2.92 16.53 -6.46
C ARG A 277 3.43 15.11 -6.65
N ALA A 278 4.20 14.62 -5.70
CA ALA A 278 4.53 13.20 -5.65
C ALA A 278 3.30 12.42 -5.19
N GLN A 279 3.02 11.31 -5.87
CA GLN A 279 1.87 10.44 -5.59
C GLN A 279 2.11 9.04 -6.12
N ASN A 280 1.38 8.08 -5.58
CA ASN A 280 1.22 6.80 -6.25
C ASN A 280 0.57 7.03 -7.63
N ILE A 281 1.00 6.28 -8.61
CA ILE A 281 0.56 6.49 -10.00
C ILE A 281 -0.95 6.32 -10.17
N ASN A 282 -1.60 5.52 -9.32
CA ASN A 282 -3.06 5.35 -9.29
C ASN A 282 -3.85 6.61 -8.85
N TYR A 283 -3.17 7.68 -8.42
CA TYR A 283 -3.78 9.00 -8.22
C TYR A 283 -4.47 9.51 -9.49
N TYR A 284 -4.10 8.98 -10.64
CA TYR A 284 -4.77 9.26 -11.90
C TYR A 284 -6.29 9.02 -11.84
N SER A 285 -6.75 7.96 -11.14
CA SER A 285 -8.19 7.73 -10.99
C SER A 285 -8.91 8.90 -10.28
N SER A 286 -8.27 9.47 -9.27
CA SER A 286 -8.79 10.66 -8.57
C SER A 286 -8.81 11.91 -9.47
N LEU A 287 -7.81 12.07 -10.34
CA LEU A 287 -7.81 13.16 -11.33
C LEU A 287 -8.94 13.00 -12.34
N MET A 288 -9.22 11.78 -12.79
CA MET A 288 -10.33 11.51 -13.73
C MET A 288 -11.70 11.78 -13.12
N GLU A 289 -11.87 11.54 -11.83
CA GLU A 289 -13.13 11.78 -11.13
C GLU A 289 -13.36 13.26 -10.79
N ASN A 290 -12.29 14.02 -10.52
CA ASN A 290 -12.41 15.30 -9.82
C ASN A 290 -11.82 16.50 -10.55
N ALA A 291 -10.88 16.30 -11.50
CA ALA A 291 -10.26 17.40 -12.20
C ALA A 291 -11.18 17.94 -13.31
N PRO A 292 -11.12 19.26 -13.64
CA PRO A 292 -11.79 19.81 -14.81
C PRO A 292 -11.35 19.11 -16.10
N GLU A 293 -12.23 19.04 -17.11
CA GLU A 293 -11.94 18.39 -18.40
C GLU A 293 -10.69 18.97 -19.11
N ASP A 294 -10.43 20.26 -18.94
CA ASP A 294 -9.28 20.96 -19.52
C ASP A 294 -8.03 20.91 -18.63
N PHE A 295 -8.07 20.18 -17.51
CA PHE A 295 -6.91 20.03 -16.62
C PHE A 295 -5.81 19.23 -17.31
N ASP A 296 -4.71 19.93 -17.63
CA ASP A 296 -3.57 19.33 -18.33
C ASP A 296 -2.38 19.10 -17.40
N PHE A 297 -1.99 17.85 -17.30
CA PHE A 297 -0.89 17.40 -16.45
C PHE A 297 0.04 16.45 -17.21
N GLY A 298 1.21 16.27 -16.67
CA GLY A 298 2.13 15.21 -17.07
C GLY A 298 2.63 14.47 -15.85
N VAL A 299 3.39 13.40 -16.10
CA VAL A 299 3.96 12.53 -15.07
C VAL A 299 5.42 12.32 -15.38
N ILE A 300 6.27 12.34 -14.36
CA ILE A 300 7.69 12.03 -14.44
C ILE A 300 8.07 11.05 -13.31
N PRO A 301 9.10 10.20 -13.49
CA PRO A 301 9.67 9.41 -12.41
C PRO A 301 10.09 10.30 -11.23
N LEU A 302 10.27 9.73 -10.04
CA LEU A 302 10.98 10.44 -8.98
C LEU A 302 12.39 10.81 -9.48
N PRO A 303 12.80 12.08 -9.40
CA PRO A 303 14.14 12.47 -9.80
C PRO A 303 15.21 11.73 -9.01
N GLU A 304 16.30 11.40 -9.65
CA GLU A 304 17.46 10.82 -8.99
C GLU A 304 18.17 11.86 -8.09
N LYS A 305 18.78 11.41 -7.00
CA LYS A 305 19.51 12.32 -6.09
C LYS A 305 20.58 13.10 -6.85
N GLU A 306 21.39 12.40 -7.62
CA GLU A 306 22.40 12.96 -8.50
C GLU A 306 22.45 12.16 -9.81
N LYS A 307 22.93 12.76 -10.86
CA LYS A 307 22.92 12.15 -12.19
C LYS A 307 23.60 10.77 -12.20
N GLY A 308 22.81 9.75 -12.54
CA GLY A 308 23.25 8.36 -12.64
C GLY A 308 23.07 7.56 -11.35
N SER A 309 22.45 8.13 -10.30
CA SER A 309 22.10 7.37 -9.08
C SER A 309 20.83 6.52 -9.24
N GLY A 310 20.02 6.80 -10.26
CA GLY A 310 18.79 6.08 -10.59
C GLY A 310 17.53 6.71 -10.02
N HIS A 311 16.44 6.60 -10.78
CA HIS A 311 15.10 7.11 -10.44
C HIS A 311 14.37 6.16 -9.49
N TRP A 312 14.99 5.84 -8.36
CA TRP A 312 14.44 4.88 -7.42
C TRP A 312 13.15 5.34 -6.80
N SER A 313 12.18 4.47 -6.82
CA SER A 313 10.85 4.68 -6.25
C SER A 313 10.51 3.57 -5.25
N TRP A 314 9.54 3.86 -4.40
CA TRP A 314 8.93 2.87 -3.54
C TRP A 314 7.59 2.44 -4.11
N GLY A 315 7.31 1.15 -3.98
CA GLY A 315 6.02 0.58 -4.32
C GLY A 315 5.52 -0.36 -3.23
N GLY A 316 4.29 -0.72 -3.36
CA GLY A 316 3.61 -1.67 -2.52
C GLY A 316 2.61 -2.44 -3.37
N GLY A 317 1.49 -2.75 -2.79
CA GLY A 317 0.39 -3.42 -3.48
C GLY A 317 -0.35 -4.37 -2.58
N PHE A 318 -1.27 -5.08 -3.20
CA PHE A 318 -2.12 -6.02 -2.51
C PHE A 318 -2.03 -7.39 -3.13
N VAL A 319 -2.19 -8.38 -2.28
CA VAL A 319 -2.20 -9.78 -2.63
C VAL A 319 -3.55 -10.39 -2.31
N LEU A 320 -3.85 -11.51 -2.96
CA LEU A 320 -4.97 -12.38 -2.63
C LEU A 320 -4.43 -13.53 -1.78
N GLU A 321 -4.92 -13.65 -0.57
CA GLU A 321 -4.47 -14.64 0.41
C GLU A 321 -5.61 -15.58 0.77
N VAL A 322 -5.28 -16.86 0.98
CA VAL A 322 -6.14 -17.82 1.67
C VAL A 322 -5.74 -17.81 3.15
N PRO A 323 -6.53 -17.22 4.05
CA PRO A 323 -6.21 -17.21 5.47
C PRO A 323 -6.10 -18.63 6.05
N TYR A 324 -5.24 -18.79 7.05
CA TYR A 324 -5.19 -20.04 7.79
C TYR A 324 -6.55 -20.34 8.46
N GLY A 325 -7.04 -21.56 8.29
CA GLY A 325 -8.36 -21.94 8.80
C GLY A 325 -9.52 -21.64 7.86
N ALA A 326 -9.26 -21.18 6.61
CA ALA A 326 -10.27 -21.14 5.54
C ALA A 326 -10.93 -22.53 5.35
N LYS A 327 -12.23 -22.53 5.12
CA LYS A 327 -13.02 -23.79 5.11
C LYS A 327 -12.71 -24.69 3.91
N ASP A 328 -12.45 -24.11 2.76
CA ASP A 328 -12.16 -24.81 1.51
C ASP A 328 -11.03 -24.10 0.74
N PRO A 329 -9.75 -24.36 1.09
CA PRO A 329 -8.62 -23.70 0.42
C PRO A 329 -8.52 -24.00 -1.08
N GLU A 330 -9.04 -25.14 -1.56
CA GLU A 330 -9.06 -25.46 -2.99
C GLU A 330 -10.05 -24.58 -3.75
N ALA A 331 -11.27 -24.40 -3.22
CA ALA A 331 -12.26 -23.49 -3.79
C ALA A 331 -11.82 -22.03 -3.69
N SER A 332 -11.14 -21.66 -2.59
CA SER A 332 -10.56 -20.34 -2.40
C SER A 332 -9.50 -20.04 -3.46
N TYR A 333 -8.61 -20.98 -3.71
CA TYR A 333 -7.56 -20.80 -4.72
C TYR A 333 -8.12 -20.81 -6.16
N ASP A 334 -9.16 -21.57 -6.45
CA ASP A 334 -9.84 -21.53 -7.76
C ASP A 334 -10.33 -20.10 -8.08
N PHE A 335 -10.95 -19.44 -7.12
CA PHE A 335 -11.35 -18.04 -7.26
C PHE A 335 -10.15 -17.08 -7.35
N ILE A 336 -9.10 -17.28 -6.54
CA ILE A 336 -7.86 -16.48 -6.63
C ILE A 336 -7.24 -16.63 -8.03
N LYS A 337 -7.16 -17.84 -8.56
CA LYS A 337 -6.64 -18.10 -9.91
C LYS A 337 -7.44 -17.37 -10.99
N TYR A 338 -8.76 -17.30 -10.85
CA TYR A 338 -9.61 -16.52 -11.75
C TYR A 338 -9.32 -15.03 -11.64
N LEU A 339 -9.28 -14.47 -10.41
CA LEU A 339 -9.00 -13.06 -10.16
C LEU A 339 -7.61 -12.62 -10.65
N SER A 340 -6.64 -13.52 -10.60
CA SER A 340 -5.26 -13.25 -11.01
C SER A 340 -4.96 -13.58 -12.48
N SER A 341 -5.96 -14.01 -13.26
CA SER A 341 -5.78 -14.19 -14.69
C SER A 341 -5.56 -12.85 -15.39
N PRO A 342 -4.73 -12.80 -16.46
CA PRO A 342 -4.44 -11.57 -17.19
C PRO A 342 -5.70 -10.82 -17.66
N GLU A 343 -6.71 -11.56 -18.14
CA GLU A 343 -7.96 -10.99 -18.64
C GLU A 343 -8.77 -10.29 -17.55
N VAL A 344 -8.83 -10.89 -16.35
CA VAL A 344 -9.56 -10.31 -15.22
C VAL A 344 -8.80 -9.13 -14.64
N GLN A 345 -7.48 -9.22 -14.53
CA GLN A 345 -6.64 -8.11 -14.12
C GLN A 345 -6.70 -6.95 -15.11
N GLU A 346 -6.65 -7.21 -16.42
CA GLU A 346 -6.84 -6.17 -17.44
C GLU A 346 -8.19 -5.45 -17.26
N LYS A 347 -9.28 -6.21 -17.09
CA LYS A 347 -10.62 -5.65 -16.85
C LYS A 347 -10.66 -4.80 -15.57
N PHE A 348 -10.04 -5.27 -14.49
CA PHE A 348 -9.98 -4.50 -13.24
C PHE A 348 -9.16 -3.21 -13.42
N GLY A 349 -7.98 -3.29 -14.02
CA GLY A 349 -7.11 -2.15 -14.29
C GLY A 349 -7.78 -1.12 -15.20
N GLU A 350 -8.40 -1.54 -16.30
CA GLU A 350 -9.08 -0.64 -17.24
C GLU A 350 -10.09 0.30 -16.55
N LYS A 351 -10.84 -0.22 -15.58
CA LYS A 351 -11.88 0.55 -14.87
C LYS A 351 -11.36 1.29 -13.65
N SER A 352 -10.43 0.70 -12.90
CA SER A 352 -9.94 1.28 -11.64
C SER A 352 -8.72 2.18 -11.80
N PHE A 353 -8.01 2.06 -12.93
CA PHE A 353 -6.66 2.62 -13.16
C PHE A 353 -5.61 2.14 -12.14
N ASP A 354 -5.85 0.99 -11.51
CA ASP A 354 -4.83 0.33 -10.71
C ASP A 354 -3.80 -0.35 -11.62
N ILE A 355 -2.54 -0.30 -11.22
CA ILE A 355 -1.48 -1.05 -11.89
C ILE A 355 -1.57 -2.50 -11.41
N MET A 356 -1.69 -3.41 -12.34
CA MET A 356 -1.91 -4.81 -12.03
C MET A 356 -0.59 -5.52 -11.76
N ALA A 357 -0.66 -6.64 -11.03
CA ALA A 357 0.53 -7.45 -10.79
C ALA A 357 0.91 -8.29 -12.02
N SER A 358 -0.05 -8.61 -12.91
CA SER A 358 0.17 -9.30 -14.18
C SER A 358 0.89 -8.39 -15.19
N LYS A 359 2.04 -8.83 -15.68
CA LYS A 359 2.76 -8.15 -16.78
C LYS A 359 1.92 -8.11 -18.05
N THR A 360 1.29 -9.23 -18.40
CA THR A 360 0.44 -9.35 -19.59
C THR A 360 -0.73 -8.36 -19.52
N ALA A 361 -1.39 -8.24 -18.38
CA ALA A 361 -2.48 -7.27 -18.22
C ALA A 361 -2.02 -5.82 -18.42
N ASN A 362 -0.89 -5.44 -17.83
CA ASN A 362 -0.36 -4.08 -17.99
C ASN A 362 0.10 -3.80 -19.44
N GLU A 363 0.75 -4.77 -20.10
CA GLU A 363 1.12 -4.64 -21.52
C GLU A 363 -0.10 -4.45 -22.43
N ASN A 364 -1.21 -5.12 -22.12
CA ASN A 364 -2.47 -4.96 -22.85
C ASN A 364 -3.07 -3.58 -22.59
N LEU A 365 -3.08 -3.11 -21.33
CA LEU A 365 -3.59 -1.79 -20.95
C LEU A 365 -2.81 -0.65 -21.61
N VAL A 366 -1.49 -0.75 -21.77
CA VAL A 366 -0.69 0.21 -22.55
C VAL A 366 -1.18 0.31 -23.99
N LYS A 367 -1.67 -0.77 -24.58
CA LYS A 367 -2.13 -0.86 -25.99
C LYS A 367 -3.64 -0.67 -26.14
N ASN A 368 -4.39 -0.57 -25.03
CA ASN A 368 -5.85 -0.54 -25.05
C ASN A 368 -6.35 0.79 -25.64
N GLU A 369 -6.95 0.74 -26.84
CA GLU A 369 -7.50 1.91 -27.55
C GLU A 369 -8.77 2.48 -26.89
N GLN A 370 -9.40 1.76 -25.97
CA GLN A 370 -10.53 2.28 -25.20
C GLN A 370 -10.10 3.25 -24.11
N LEU A 371 -8.86 3.16 -23.65
CA LEU A 371 -8.27 4.12 -22.74
C LEU A 371 -7.93 5.42 -23.47
N SER A 372 -8.05 6.54 -22.76
CA SER A 372 -7.57 7.83 -23.25
C SER A 372 -6.03 7.81 -23.44
N ASP A 373 -5.50 8.75 -24.22
CA ASP A 373 -4.04 8.92 -24.35
C ASP A 373 -3.36 9.11 -22.98
N LYS A 374 -4.02 9.85 -22.07
CA LYS A 374 -3.53 10.02 -20.70
C LYS A 374 -3.55 8.71 -19.90
N GLY A 375 -4.59 7.89 -20.04
CA GLY A 375 -4.66 6.58 -19.40
C GLY A 375 -3.54 5.66 -19.87
N ARG A 376 -3.31 5.57 -21.18
CA ARG A 376 -2.20 4.76 -21.73
C ARG A 376 -0.82 5.27 -21.27
N MET A 377 -0.64 6.59 -21.23
CA MET A 377 0.60 7.20 -20.69
C MET A 377 0.85 6.80 -19.23
N ILE A 378 -0.18 6.70 -18.41
CA ILE A 378 -0.06 6.27 -17.01
C ILE A 378 0.44 4.81 -16.93
N TYR A 379 -0.14 3.88 -17.69
CA TYR A 379 0.33 2.49 -17.71
C TYR A 379 1.73 2.36 -18.29
N GLN A 380 2.07 3.11 -19.34
CA GLN A 380 3.43 3.15 -19.87
C GLN A 380 4.43 3.66 -18.84
N MET A 381 4.11 4.77 -18.15
CA MET A 381 4.96 5.33 -17.10
C MET A 381 5.14 4.33 -15.94
N ALA A 382 4.08 3.63 -15.54
CA ALA A 382 4.13 2.63 -14.48
C ALA A 382 5.08 1.48 -14.86
N ASP A 383 4.94 0.92 -16.06
CA ASP A 383 5.80 -0.18 -16.54
C ASP A 383 7.27 0.22 -16.62
N GLU A 384 7.55 1.43 -17.15
CA GLU A 384 8.89 1.98 -17.19
C GLU A 384 9.50 2.21 -15.80
N ASN A 385 8.70 2.79 -14.87
CA ASN A 385 9.14 3.13 -13.53
C ASN A 385 9.28 1.91 -12.61
N PHE A 386 8.52 0.84 -12.88
CA PHE A 386 8.50 -0.36 -12.05
C PHE A 386 9.87 -1.06 -11.98
N LYS A 387 10.71 -0.90 -13.00
CA LYS A 387 12.09 -1.42 -13.02
C LYS A 387 12.97 -0.85 -11.90
N ASN A 388 12.64 0.36 -11.43
CA ASN A 388 13.32 1.06 -10.35
C ASN A 388 12.45 1.17 -9.09
N THR A 389 11.35 0.41 -9.02
CA THR A 389 10.45 0.40 -7.87
C THR A 389 10.86 -0.72 -6.90
N VAL A 390 11.10 -0.34 -5.66
CA VAL A 390 11.49 -1.25 -4.59
C VAL A 390 10.28 -1.58 -3.73
N ILE A 391 10.03 -2.85 -3.55
CA ILE A 391 9.06 -3.36 -2.57
C ILE A 391 9.83 -3.70 -1.31
N THR A 392 9.31 -3.34 -0.15
CA THR A 392 10.01 -3.48 1.13
C THR A 392 9.26 -4.41 2.08
N PRO A 393 9.43 -5.74 1.96
CA PRO A 393 8.84 -6.69 2.91
C PRO A 393 9.27 -6.36 4.33
N VAL A 394 8.39 -6.62 5.28
CA VAL A 394 8.70 -6.42 6.70
C VAL A 394 9.67 -7.51 7.16
N PRO A 395 10.87 -7.16 7.65
CA PRO A 395 11.84 -8.14 8.11
C PRO A 395 11.31 -8.94 9.32
N LEU A 396 11.42 -10.26 9.27
CA LEU A 396 10.91 -11.14 10.33
C LEU A 396 11.58 -10.89 11.69
N ALA A 397 12.89 -10.59 11.67
CA ALA A 397 13.65 -10.29 12.89
C ALA A 397 13.36 -8.90 13.47
N ALA A 398 12.65 -8.02 12.74
CA ALA A 398 12.41 -6.65 13.17
C ALA A 398 11.01 -6.15 12.73
N PRO A 399 9.91 -6.80 13.14
CA PRO A 399 8.56 -6.46 12.64
C PRO A 399 8.14 -5.02 12.93
N ASP A 400 8.60 -4.44 14.04
CA ASP A 400 8.22 -3.10 14.49
C ASP A 400 9.30 -2.03 14.20
N TYR A 401 10.26 -2.31 13.32
CA TYR A 401 11.39 -1.42 13.06
C TYR A 401 10.95 -0.02 12.60
N THR A 402 9.87 0.08 11.84
CA THR A 402 9.36 1.36 11.34
C THR A 402 8.99 2.33 12.45
N THR A 403 8.43 1.84 13.55
CA THR A 403 8.14 2.68 14.73
C THR A 403 9.40 3.30 15.28
N LEU A 404 10.47 2.51 15.45
CA LEU A 404 11.75 2.98 15.98
C LEU A 404 12.44 3.99 15.05
N VAL A 405 12.36 3.76 13.73
CA VAL A 405 12.91 4.68 12.73
C VAL A 405 12.13 5.98 12.70
N ASN A 406 10.79 5.91 12.64
CA ASN A 406 9.93 7.08 12.55
C ASN A 406 10.02 7.98 13.78
N GLU A 407 10.15 7.42 14.99
CA GLU A 407 10.43 8.21 16.20
C GLU A 407 11.68 9.09 16.08
N GLN A 408 12.73 8.61 15.42
CA GLN A 408 13.94 9.38 15.22
C GLN A 408 13.79 10.38 14.05
N ILE A 409 13.13 10.00 12.98
CA ILE A 409 12.81 10.90 11.86
C ILE A 409 11.99 12.09 12.38
N ASP A 410 10.98 11.86 13.21
CA ASP A 410 10.18 12.93 13.81
C ASP A 410 11.05 13.91 14.63
N GLN A 411 12.01 13.42 15.41
CA GLN A 411 12.93 14.26 16.16
C GLN A 411 13.86 15.09 15.25
N ILE A 412 14.28 14.51 14.12
CA ILE A 412 15.07 15.21 13.09
C ILE A 412 14.22 16.33 12.47
N LEU A 413 12.99 16.02 12.03
CA LEU A 413 12.09 16.99 11.39
C LEU A 413 11.63 18.11 12.33
N LEU A 414 11.56 17.82 13.63
CA LEU A 414 11.33 18.83 14.67
C LEU A 414 12.57 19.70 14.95
N GLY A 415 13.75 19.29 14.50
CA GLY A 415 15.02 19.98 14.75
C GLY A 415 15.60 19.72 16.15
N THR A 416 15.14 18.69 16.86
CA THR A 416 15.66 18.30 18.18
C THR A 416 16.88 17.41 18.09
N LYS A 417 17.10 16.76 16.93
CA LYS A 417 18.31 16.01 16.59
C LYS A 417 18.80 16.39 15.21
N THR A 418 20.10 16.23 14.98
CA THR A 418 20.64 16.24 13.62
C THR A 418 20.27 14.95 12.88
N PRO A 419 20.19 14.92 11.54
CA PRO A 419 19.99 13.71 10.76
C PRO A 419 20.97 12.59 11.13
N LYS A 420 22.24 12.92 11.30
CA LYS A 420 23.28 11.96 11.68
C LYS A 420 23.04 11.33 13.06
N GLU A 421 22.68 12.14 14.07
CA GLU A 421 22.40 11.65 15.42
C GLU A 421 21.14 10.78 15.44
N GLY A 422 20.05 11.25 14.81
CA GLY A 422 18.78 10.51 14.78
C GLY A 422 18.88 9.18 14.06
N LEU A 423 19.50 9.15 12.88
CA LEU A 423 19.65 7.89 12.14
C LEU A 423 20.60 6.90 12.82
N ALA A 424 21.68 7.39 13.50
CA ALA A 424 22.54 6.49 14.30
C ALA A 424 21.80 5.91 15.51
N ASP A 425 20.93 6.70 16.16
CA ASP A 425 20.09 6.18 17.25
C ASP A 425 19.06 5.18 16.75
N ALA A 426 18.45 5.43 15.57
CA ALA A 426 17.54 4.50 14.91
C ALA A 426 18.26 3.18 14.55
N GLN A 427 19.42 3.25 13.93
CA GLN A 427 20.27 2.08 13.60
C GLN A 427 20.48 1.22 14.83
N LYS A 428 20.93 1.82 15.94
CA LYS A 428 21.19 1.11 17.20
C LYS A 428 19.92 0.51 17.81
N ALA A 429 18.81 1.22 17.75
CA ALA A 429 17.53 0.73 18.28
C ALA A 429 17.06 -0.51 17.52
N VAL A 430 17.12 -0.47 16.18
CA VAL A 430 16.75 -1.61 15.34
C VAL A 430 17.71 -2.78 15.47
N GLU A 431 19.05 -2.55 15.61
CA GLU A 431 20.01 -3.60 15.92
C GLU A 431 19.69 -4.32 17.25
N ASN A 432 19.23 -3.57 18.26
CA ASN A 432 18.81 -4.16 19.52
C ASN A 432 17.52 -4.97 19.38
N LEU A 433 16.55 -4.49 18.58
CA LEU A 433 15.32 -5.23 18.28
C LEU A 433 15.63 -6.56 17.59
N VAL A 434 16.48 -6.56 16.56
CA VAL A 434 16.92 -7.77 15.86
C VAL A 434 17.62 -8.76 16.81
N LYS A 435 18.47 -8.28 17.74
CA LYS A 435 19.14 -9.13 18.74
C LYS A 435 18.18 -9.74 19.78
N GLN A 436 17.04 -9.11 20.02
CA GLN A 436 16.04 -9.62 20.97
C GLN A 436 15.15 -10.69 20.33
N ASN A 437 14.97 -10.63 19.00
CA ASN A 437 14.09 -11.53 18.26
C ASN A 437 14.83 -12.77 17.70
N ASN A 438 16.18 -12.76 17.68
CA ASN A 438 17.03 -13.89 17.29
C ASN A 438 17.55 -14.64 18.53
#